data_48d882cfa99979a818904000e4139803
#
_entry.id   48d882cfa99979a818904000e4139803
#
_cell.length_a   1.000
_cell.length_b   1.000
_cell.length_c   1.000
_cell.angle_alpha   90.00
_cell.angle_beta   90.00
_cell.angle_gamma   90.00
#
_symmetry.space_group_name_H-M   'P 1'
#
loop_
_entity.id
_entity.type
_entity.pdbx_description
1 polymer ?
#
loop_
_entity_poly.entity_id
_entity_poly.type
_entity_poly.pdbx_seq_one_letter_code
_entity_poly.pdbx_strand_id
1 'polypeptide(L)'
;EALRRISELPGVTRAAVGTTVPWRDAGNFGPGFQFSAEGYAKANGEEDPRARFRTVSPGFFAALGVPIVAGRDFSDADRRDAEPVVIISESVARRMFGTRDAVNRRLMWTDPVFKFIGVRTESRRIVGVAADVDDENIVPGQAMTVYHPFEQEIGGGRLFVHAKTDPYPLVP
;
A
#
# COMPACT_ATOMS: atom_id res chain seq x y z
N GLU A 1 10.67 16.43 4.41
CA GLU A 1 11.94 17.16 4.18
C GLU A 1 12.94 16.30 3.39
N ALA A 2 13.29 15.07 3.86
CA ALA A 2 14.28 14.23 3.19
C ALA A 2 13.88 13.86 1.74
N LEU A 3 12.64 13.40 1.53
CA LEU A 3 12.13 13.07 0.18
C LEU A 3 12.21 14.27 -0.78
N ARG A 4 11.85 15.46 -0.31
CA ARG A 4 11.95 16.69 -1.13
C ARG A 4 13.39 16.95 -1.58
N ARG A 5 14.35 16.90 -0.66
CA ARG A 5 15.78 17.08 -0.98
C ARG A 5 16.29 16.05 -1.99
N ILE A 6 15.89 14.79 -1.84
CA ILE A 6 16.30 13.73 -2.76
C ILE A 6 15.69 13.94 -4.14
N SER A 7 14.43 14.36 -4.22
CA SER A 7 13.77 14.66 -5.49
C SER A 7 14.41 15.84 -6.25
N GLU A 8 15.14 16.71 -5.55
CA GLU A 8 15.87 17.86 -6.12
C GLU A 8 17.27 17.48 -6.65
N LEU A 9 17.76 16.26 -6.40
CA LEU A 9 19.07 15.83 -6.87
C LEU A 9 19.10 15.66 -8.39
N PRO A 10 20.21 16.07 -9.05
CA PRO A 10 20.37 15.88 -10.50
C PRO A 10 20.22 14.43 -10.89
N GLY A 11 19.40 14.16 -11.93
CA GLY A 11 19.18 12.81 -12.45
C GLY A 11 18.05 12.03 -11.75
N VAL A 12 17.60 12.46 -10.58
CA VAL A 12 16.43 11.87 -9.92
C VAL A 12 15.16 12.36 -10.62
N THR A 13 14.30 11.44 -11.00
CA THR A 13 13.01 11.76 -11.61
C THR A 13 11.85 11.58 -10.65
N ARG A 14 11.95 10.62 -9.73
CA ARG A 14 10.96 10.35 -8.69
C ARG A 14 11.65 9.80 -7.45
N ALA A 15 11.12 10.13 -6.28
CA ALA A 15 11.53 9.56 -5.01
C ALA A 15 10.29 9.26 -4.17
N ALA A 16 10.28 8.12 -3.47
CA ALA A 16 9.20 7.72 -2.58
C ALA A 16 9.75 6.87 -1.44
N VAL A 17 8.93 6.69 -0.40
CA VAL A 17 9.22 5.77 0.71
C VAL A 17 8.16 4.68 0.74
N GLY A 18 8.57 3.47 1.05
CA GLY A 18 7.69 2.34 1.30
C GLY A 18 8.31 1.38 2.31
N THR A 19 7.50 0.61 3.01
CA THR A 19 7.98 -0.32 4.04
C THR A 19 8.63 -1.57 3.49
N THR A 20 8.32 -1.97 2.27
CA THR A 20 8.76 -3.25 1.68
C THR A 20 9.39 -3.02 0.33
N VAL A 21 10.55 -3.61 0.12
CA VAL A 21 11.22 -3.65 -1.18
C VAL A 21 10.76 -4.91 -1.92
N PRO A 22 10.20 -4.78 -3.13
CA PRO A 22 9.82 -5.91 -3.96
C PRO A 22 10.96 -6.95 -4.06
N TRP A 23 10.62 -8.22 -4.00
CA TRP A 23 11.52 -9.39 -4.10
C TRP A 23 12.56 -9.54 -2.98
N ARG A 24 13.05 -8.43 -2.43
CA ARG A 24 14.04 -8.44 -1.36
C ARG A 24 13.44 -8.82 -0.01
N ASP A 25 12.30 -8.24 0.29
CA ASP A 25 11.63 -8.41 1.58
C ASP A 25 10.47 -9.43 1.47
N ALA A 26 10.50 -10.30 0.44
CA ALA A 26 9.52 -11.35 0.21
C ALA A 26 9.35 -12.24 1.45
N GLY A 27 8.11 -12.51 1.84
CA GLY A 27 7.77 -13.39 2.96
C GLY A 27 8.01 -12.81 4.36
N ASN A 28 8.59 -11.62 4.51
CA ASN A 28 8.94 -11.07 5.83
C ASN A 28 7.72 -10.82 6.75
N PHE A 29 6.54 -10.65 6.17
CA PHE A 29 5.30 -10.38 6.92
C PHE A 29 4.29 -11.51 6.82
N GLY A 30 4.72 -12.71 6.42
CA GLY A 30 3.88 -13.90 6.33
C GLY A 30 2.73 -13.77 5.31
N PRO A 31 1.63 -14.52 5.53
CA PRO A 31 0.52 -14.60 4.56
C PRO A 31 -0.37 -13.35 4.52
N GLY A 32 0.01 -12.28 5.20
CA GLY A 32 -0.81 -11.08 5.37
C GLY A 32 -1.76 -11.16 6.56
N PHE A 33 -2.57 -10.11 6.74
CA PHE A 33 -3.45 -9.91 7.87
C PHE A 33 -4.91 -9.99 7.45
N GLN A 34 -5.76 -10.47 8.36
CA GLN A 34 -7.20 -10.56 8.12
C GLN A 34 -7.83 -9.17 8.02
N PHE A 35 -8.72 -9.00 7.06
CA PHE A 35 -9.45 -7.77 6.84
C PHE A 35 -10.87 -8.04 6.36
N SER A 36 -11.75 -7.07 6.54
CA SER A 36 -13.12 -7.10 6.04
C SER A 36 -13.44 -5.79 5.33
N ALA A 37 -14.55 -5.74 4.62
CA ALA A 37 -14.98 -4.57 3.87
C ALA A 37 -16.48 -4.36 4.03
N GLU A 38 -16.90 -3.12 3.81
CA GLU A 38 -18.31 -2.74 3.84
C GLU A 38 -19.13 -3.56 2.84
N GLY A 39 -20.18 -4.22 3.34
CA GLY A 39 -21.05 -5.08 2.52
C GLY A 39 -20.49 -6.46 2.20
N TYR A 40 -19.28 -6.79 2.65
CA TYR A 40 -18.74 -8.14 2.52
C TYR A 40 -19.33 -9.07 3.57
N ALA A 41 -19.94 -10.16 3.14
CA ALA A 41 -20.41 -11.22 3.99
C ALA A 41 -19.62 -12.49 3.71
N LYS A 42 -18.86 -12.96 4.69
CA LYS A 42 -18.17 -14.24 4.61
C LYS A 42 -19.16 -15.40 4.78
N ALA A 43 -18.87 -16.53 4.14
CA ALA A 43 -19.64 -17.75 4.36
C ALA A 43 -19.45 -18.27 5.79
N ASN A 44 -20.44 -19.00 6.30
CA ASN A 44 -20.37 -19.56 7.65
C ASN A 44 -19.15 -20.46 7.82
N GLY A 45 -18.34 -20.16 8.84
CA GLY A 45 -17.13 -20.91 9.17
C GLY A 45 -15.88 -20.50 8.38
N GLU A 46 -15.96 -19.56 7.46
CA GLU A 46 -14.79 -19.01 6.78
C GLU A 46 -14.11 -17.91 7.63
N GLU A 47 -12.79 -17.86 7.55
CA GLU A 47 -12.02 -16.72 8.06
C GLU A 47 -12.16 -15.52 7.12
N ASP A 48 -11.91 -14.32 7.67
CA ASP A 48 -11.77 -13.14 6.84
C ASP A 48 -10.58 -13.30 5.88
N PRO A 49 -10.67 -12.78 4.65
CA PRO A 49 -9.56 -12.84 3.71
C PRO A 49 -8.33 -12.10 4.25
N ARG A 50 -7.16 -12.46 3.73
CA ARG A 50 -5.89 -11.85 4.13
C ARG A 50 -5.34 -10.97 3.02
N ALA A 51 -4.78 -9.84 3.42
CA ALA A 51 -4.06 -8.94 2.53
C ALA A 51 -2.74 -8.50 3.17
N ARG A 52 -1.79 -8.15 2.34
CA ARG A 52 -0.52 -7.55 2.76
C ARG A 52 -0.76 -6.13 3.24
N PHE A 53 -0.13 -5.77 4.34
CA PHE A 53 -0.12 -4.42 4.86
C PHE A 53 1.15 -3.71 4.37
N ARG A 54 0.99 -2.60 3.66
CA ARG A 54 2.10 -1.78 3.15
C ARG A 54 1.88 -0.32 3.52
N THR A 55 2.92 0.37 3.93
CA THR A 55 2.87 1.83 4.07
C THR A 55 3.74 2.48 3.02
N VAL A 56 3.21 3.50 2.35
CA VAL A 56 3.88 4.16 1.23
C VAL A 56 3.65 5.67 1.27
N SER A 57 4.64 6.43 0.80
CA SER A 57 4.49 7.88 0.62
C SER A 57 3.73 8.22 -0.67
N PRO A 58 3.22 9.45 -0.82
CA PRO A 58 2.78 9.95 -2.10
C PRO A 58 3.83 9.75 -3.19
N GLY A 59 3.39 9.42 -4.42
CA GLY A 59 4.27 9.18 -5.56
C GLY A 59 4.92 7.79 -5.61
N PHE A 60 4.68 6.91 -4.64
CA PHE A 60 5.24 5.55 -4.61
C PHE A 60 4.86 4.74 -5.85
N PHE A 61 3.59 4.73 -6.21
CA PHE A 61 3.10 3.99 -7.39
C PHE A 61 3.75 4.49 -8.68
N ALA A 62 3.85 5.81 -8.82
CA ALA A 62 4.51 6.42 -9.97
C ALA A 62 6.01 6.12 -10.03
N ALA A 63 6.70 6.04 -8.88
CA ALA A 63 8.12 5.68 -8.81
C ALA A 63 8.39 4.23 -9.25
N LEU A 64 7.44 3.33 -9.00
CA LEU A 64 7.50 1.92 -9.41
C LEU A 64 6.84 1.65 -10.77
N GLY A 65 6.25 2.66 -11.41
CA GLY A 65 5.53 2.48 -12.68
C GLY A 65 4.21 1.70 -12.54
N VAL A 66 3.62 1.68 -11.35
CA VAL A 66 2.34 1.01 -11.07
C VAL A 66 1.20 1.98 -11.33
N PRO A 67 0.26 1.69 -12.24
CA PRO A 67 -0.85 2.58 -12.51
C PRO A 67 -1.90 2.55 -11.39
N ILE A 68 -2.46 3.72 -11.06
CA ILE A 68 -3.72 3.84 -10.33
C ILE A 68 -4.85 3.64 -11.34
N VAL A 69 -5.62 2.57 -11.18
CA VAL A 69 -6.66 2.16 -12.13
C VAL A 69 -8.03 2.76 -11.83
N ALA A 70 -8.23 3.25 -10.60
CA ALA A 70 -9.41 4.01 -10.19
C ALA A 70 -9.05 4.95 -9.04
N GLY A 71 -9.74 6.08 -8.94
CA GLY A 71 -9.51 7.07 -7.89
C GLY A 71 -8.21 7.86 -8.05
N ARG A 72 -7.48 8.04 -6.93
CA ARG A 72 -6.26 8.85 -6.86
C ARG A 72 -5.15 8.19 -6.04
N ASP A 73 -3.92 8.64 -6.27
CA ASP A 73 -2.78 8.36 -5.39
C ASP A 73 -2.93 9.12 -4.05
N PHE A 74 -2.10 8.78 -3.08
CA PHE A 74 -1.95 9.55 -1.85
C PHE A 74 -1.40 10.95 -2.12
N SER A 75 -1.72 11.86 -1.22
CA SER A 75 -1.26 13.24 -1.26
C SER A 75 -0.84 13.70 0.14
N ASP A 76 -0.24 14.87 0.25
CA ASP A 76 0.14 15.48 1.54
C ASP A 76 -1.07 15.79 2.43
N ALA A 77 -2.30 15.77 1.88
CA ALA A 77 -3.53 15.90 2.66
C ALA A 77 -3.85 14.62 3.45
N ASP A 78 -3.33 13.46 3.06
CA ASP A 78 -3.58 12.17 3.72
C ASP A 78 -2.62 11.95 4.91
N ARG A 79 -2.53 12.97 5.78
CA ARG A 79 -1.65 13.01 6.95
C ARG A 79 -2.31 12.42 8.20
N ARG A 80 -1.55 12.31 9.29
CA ARG A 80 -1.93 11.64 10.54
C ARG A 80 -3.28 12.06 11.12
N ASP A 81 -3.61 13.35 11.05
CA ASP A 81 -4.83 13.92 11.63
C ASP A 81 -5.99 14.00 10.64
N ALA A 82 -5.79 13.54 9.41
CA ALA A 82 -6.82 13.49 8.39
C ALA A 82 -7.65 12.20 8.50
N GLU A 83 -8.72 12.11 7.71
CA GLU A 83 -9.54 10.89 7.61
C GLU A 83 -8.63 9.69 7.25
N PRO A 84 -8.76 8.56 7.97
CA PRO A 84 -8.04 7.34 7.62
C PRO A 84 -8.41 6.84 6.23
N VAL A 85 -7.42 6.74 5.36
CA VAL A 85 -7.59 6.33 3.96
C VAL A 85 -6.67 5.19 3.57
N VAL A 86 -7.02 4.49 2.50
CA VAL A 86 -6.21 3.43 1.90
C VAL A 86 -6.29 3.47 0.38
N ILE A 87 -5.27 2.91 -0.27
CA ILE A 87 -5.31 2.44 -1.65
C ILE A 87 -5.26 0.92 -1.59
N ILE A 88 -6.04 0.25 -2.42
CA ILE A 88 -6.10 -1.20 -2.47
C ILE A 88 -5.61 -1.72 -3.82
N SER A 89 -5.10 -2.94 -3.87
CA SER A 89 -4.83 -3.61 -5.14
C SER A 89 -6.12 -3.97 -5.87
N GLU A 90 -6.05 -4.13 -7.17
CA GLU A 90 -7.19 -4.50 -8.00
C GLU A 90 -7.78 -5.86 -7.60
N SER A 91 -6.96 -6.80 -7.17
CA SER A 91 -7.37 -8.09 -6.62
C SER A 91 -8.25 -7.95 -5.36
N VAL A 92 -7.91 -7.02 -4.45
CA VAL A 92 -8.76 -6.70 -3.29
C VAL A 92 -10.10 -6.12 -3.74
N ALA A 93 -10.10 -5.17 -4.68
CA ALA A 93 -11.33 -4.56 -5.17
C ALA A 93 -12.27 -5.61 -5.79
N ARG A 94 -11.75 -6.49 -6.62
CA ARG A 94 -12.53 -7.58 -7.23
C ARG A 94 -13.03 -8.58 -6.19
N ARG A 95 -12.19 -8.99 -5.25
CA ARG A 95 -12.55 -9.99 -4.23
C ARG A 95 -13.64 -9.48 -3.30
N MET A 96 -13.54 -8.23 -2.83
CA MET A 96 -14.41 -7.69 -1.80
C MET A 96 -15.69 -7.06 -2.35
N PHE A 97 -15.63 -6.50 -3.54
CA PHE A 97 -16.73 -5.70 -4.10
C PHE A 97 -17.22 -6.18 -5.46
N GLY A 98 -16.56 -7.18 -6.06
CA GLY A 98 -16.92 -7.71 -7.39
C GLY A 98 -16.65 -6.74 -8.53
N THR A 99 -15.95 -5.64 -8.29
CA THR A 99 -15.69 -4.57 -9.27
C THR A 99 -14.30 -4.00 -9.09
N ARG A 100 -13.79 -3.30 -10.12
CA ARG A 100 -12.57 -2.49 -10.02
C ARG A 100 -12.82 -1.13 -9.36
N ASP A 101 -14.03 -0.64 -9.38
CA ASP A 101 -14.40 0.64 -8.78
C ASP A 101 -14.87 0.45 -7.34
N ALA A 102 -13.91 0.50 -6.43
CA ALA A 102 -14.12 0.42 -5.00
C ALA A 102 -13.89 1.78 -4.31
N VAL A 103 -13.74 2.86 -5.06
CA VAL A 103 -13.51 4.21 -4.50
C VAL A 103 -14.68 4.65 -3.64
N ASN A 104 -14.38 5.27 -2.50
CA ASN A 104 -15.30 5.69 -1.43
C ASN A 104 -15.96 4.55 -0.64
N ARG A 105 -15.70 3.29 -0.97
CA ARG A 105 -16.07 2.17 -0.08
C ARG A 105 -15.10 2.13 1.11
N ARG A 106 -15.43 1.29 2.10
CA ARG A 106 -14.65 1.20 3.33
C ARG A 106 -14.17 -0.23 3.58
N LEU A 107 -12.98 -0.34 4.18
CA LEU A 107 -12.47 -1.59 4.72
C LEU A 107 -11.91 -1.40 6.14
N MET A 108 -11.75 -2.50 6.86
CA MET A 108 -11.15 -2.50 8.19
C MET A 108 -10.30 -3.76 8.38
N TRP A 109 -9.27 -3.63 9.21
CA TRP A 109 -8.48 -4.78 9.64
C TRP A 109 -9.20 -5.52 10.76
N THR A 110 -9.31 -6.83 10.63
CA THR A 110 -9.96 -7.72 11.63
C THR A 110 -8.96 -8.63 12.33
N ASP A 111 -7.70 -8.65 11.90
CA ASP A 111 -6.66 -9.47 12.50
C ASP A 111 -6.39 -9.04 13.94
N PRO A 112 -6.48 -9.97 14.91
CA PRO A 112 -6.27 -9.65 16.33
C PRO A 112 -4.88 -9.09 16.66
N VAL A 113 -3.86 -9.39 15.85
CA VAL A 113 -2.48 -8.93 16.08
C VAL A 113 -2.37 -7.41 16.09
N PHE A 114 -3.21 -6.71 15.33
CA PHE A 114 -3.17 -5.25 15.25
C PHE A 114 -3.48 -4.55 16.58
N LYS A 115 -4.25 -5.20 17.46
CA LYS A 115 -4.52 -4.69 18.82
C LYS A 115 -3.25 -4.65 19.67
N PHE A 116 -2.31 -5.57 19.41
CA PHE A 116 -1.06 -5.67 20.18
C PHE A 116 0.06 -4.78 19.63
N ILE A 117 0.08 -4.52 18.32
CA ILE A 117 1.14 -3.73 17.68
C ILE A 117 0.75 -2.25 17.47
N GLY A 118 -0.41 -1.82 17.97
CA GLY A 118 -0.84 -0.43 17.96
C GLY A 118 -1.26 0.11 16.59
N VAL A 119 -1.55 -0.79 15.63
CA VAL A 119 -2.13 -0.39 14.34
C VAL A 119 -3.62 -0.09 14.54
N ARG A 120 -4.05 1.03 14.02
CA ARG A 120 -5.46 1.44 14.08
C ARG A 120 -6.31 0.48 13.27
N THR A 121 -7.37 -0.06 13.89
CA THR A 121 -8.32 -1.01 13.27
C THR A 121 -9.61 -0.35 12.80
N GLU A 122 -9.72 0.97 12.95
CA GLU A 122 -10.86 1.73 12.47
C GLU A 122 -11.06 1.60 10.95
N SER A 123 -12.32 1.78 10.54
CA SER A 123 -12.71 1.71 9.13
C SER A 123 -12.03 2.82 8.32
N ARG A 124 -11.42 2.46 7.20
CA ARG A 124 -10.65 3.34 6.31
C ARG A 124 -11.35 3.48 4.96
N ARG A 125 -11.39 4.69 4.44
CA ARG A 125 -11.98 4.96 3.14
C ARG A 125 -10.99 4.63 2.03
N ILE A 126 -11.44 3.94 1.00
CA ILE A 126 -10.67 3.64 -0.21
C ILE A 126 -10.66 4.89 -1.08
N VAL A 127 -9.47 5.45 -1.34
CA VAL A 127 -9.28 6.63 -2.19
C VAL A 127 -8.77 6.30 -3.57
N GLY A 128 -8.21 5.10 -3.73
CA GLY A 128 -7.70 4.63 -5.01
C GLY A 128 -7.59 3.11 -5.10
N VAL A 129 -7.51 2.64 -6.31
CA VAL A 129 -7.23 1.24 -6.64
C VAL A 129 -5.99 1.22 -7.53
N ALA A 130 -4.96 0.49 -7.14
CA ALA A 130 -3.73 0.31 -7.89
C ALA A 130 -3.77 -1.04 -8.64
N ALA A 131 -3.11 -1.11 -9.77
CA ALA A 131 -2.89 -2.38 -10.44
C ALA A 131 -2.18 -3.37 -9.51
N ASP A 132 -2.45 -4.66 -9.69
CA ASP A 132 -1.78 -5.70 -8.92
C ASP A 132 -0.27 -5.70 -9.20
N VAL A 133 0.51 -5.84 -8.13
CA VAL A 133 1.97 -6.00 -8.20
C VAL A 133 2.32 -7.34 -7.58
N ASP A 134 2.99 -8.19 -8.35
CA ASP A 134 3.56 -9.42 -7.83
C ASP A 134 5.01 -9.15 -7.40
N ASP A 135 5.18 -8.88 -6.13
CA ASP A 135 6.46 -8.49 -5.55
C ASP A 135 7.07 -9.54 -4.60
N GLU A 136 6.40 -10.70 -4.45
CA GLU A 136 6.84 -11.73 -3.52
C GLU A 136 6.76 -13.17 -4.07
N ASN A 137 6.04 -13.42 -5.16
CA ASN A 137 5.83 -14.78 -5.65
C ASN A 137 6.59 -15.03 -6.95
N ILE A 138 7.27 -16.16 -7.03
CA ILE A 138 7.90 -16.65 -8.28
C ILE A 138 6.81 -17.11 -9.27
N VAL A 139 5.73 -17.65 -8.75
CA VAL A 139 4.54 -17.98 -9.54
C VAL A 139 3.52 -16.85 -9.32
N PRO A 140 3.05 -16.18 -10.40
CA PRO A 140 2.05 -15.14 -10.27
C PRO A 140 0.83 -15.62 -9.49
N GLY A 141 0.55 -14.99 -8.37
CA GLY A 141 -0.62 -15.23 -7.53
C GLY A 141 -1.35 -13.93 -7.26
N GLN A 142 -2.62 -14.00 -6.92
CA GLN A 142 -3.36 -12.79 -6.54
C GLN A 142 -2.86 -12.27 -5.18
N ALA A 143 -1.87 -11.41 -5.22
CA ALA A 143 -1.33 -10.76 -4.05
C ALA A 143 -2.24 -9.61 -3.61
N MET A 144 -3.25 -9.91 -2.80
CA MET A 144 -4.08 -8.88 -2.19
C MET A 144 -3.23 -7.95 -1.32
N THR A 145 -3.24 -6.66 -1.62
CA THR A 145 -2.45 -5.67 -0.89
C THR A 145 -3.31 -4.45 -0.54
N VAL A 146 -3.16 -3.98 0.70
CA VAL A 146 -3.74 -2.73 1.18
C VAL A 146 -2.59 -1.77 1.51
N TYR A 147 -2.56 -0.64 0.84
CA TYR A 147 -1.57 0.41 1.01
C TYR A 147 -2.12 1.50 1.92
N HIS A 148 -1.28 1.96 2.84
CA HIS A 148 -1.59 3.02 3.81
C HIS A 148 -0.70 4.23 3.56
N PRO A 149 -1.19 5.46 3.77
CA PRO A 149 -0.31 6.63 3.73
C PRO A 149 0.76 6.51 4.81
N PHE A 150 2.02 6.73 4.45
CA PHE A 150 3.15 6.65 5.38
C PHE A 150 2.98 7.57 6.60
N GLU A 151 2.35 8.73 6.41
CA GLU A 151 2.10 9.70 7.48
C GLU A 151 0.99 9.28 8.47
N GLN A 152 0.14 8.33 8.10
CA GLN A 152 -0.93 7.83 8.98
C GLN A 152 -0.52 6.64 9.83
N GLU A 153 0.61 6.03 9.55
CA GLU A 153 1.10 4.84 10.25
C GLU A 153 2.43 5.12 10.96
N ILE A 154 2.74 4.27 11.94
CA ILE A 154 4.01 4.31 12.66
C ILE A 154 4.96 3.28 12.02
N GLY A 155 6.15 3.70 11.63
CA GLY A 155 7.15 2.77 11.13
C GLY A 155 8.30 3.43 10.39
N GLY A 156 9.34 2.64 10.14
CA GLY A 156 10.43 3.00 9.25
C GLY A 156 10.09 2.66 7.80
N GLY A 157 10.78 3.29 6.87
CA GLY A 157 10.61 3.03 5.44
C GLY A 157 11.94 2.91 4.73
N ARG A 158 11.89 2.42 3.51
CA ARG A 158 13.00 2.37 2.56
C ARG A 158 12.76 3.39 1.46
N LEU A 159 13.83 4.02 1.04
CA LEU A 159 13.79 5.00 -0.05
C LEU A 159 13.79 4.28 -1.40
N PHE A 160 12.87 4.69 -2.25
CA PHE A 160 12.78 4.31 -3.66
C PHE A 160 13.14 5.53 -4.50
N VAL A 161 14.12 5.37 -5.38
CA VAL A 161 14.57 6.44 -6.28
C VAL A 161 14.52 5.93 -7.71
N HIS A 162 13.79 6.64 -8.55
CA HIS A 162 13.81 6.43 -9.99
C HIS A 162 14.71 7.49 -10.63
N ALA A 163 15.79 7.05 -11.26
CA ALA A 163 16.78 7.92 -11.89
C ALA A 163 16.80 7.72 -13.42
N LYS A 164 17.19 8.76 -14.16
CA LYS A 164 17.35 8.69 -15.63
C LYS A 164 18.60 7.91 -16.05
N THR A 165 19.59 7.85 -15.18
CA THR A 165 20.88 7.22 -15.39
C THR A 165 21.18 6.30 -14.23
N ASP A 166 22.37 5.65 -14.25
CA ASP A 166 22.85 4.81 -13.16
C ASP A 166 22.66 5.53 -11.80
N PRO A 167 21.90 4.96 -10.85
CA PRO A 167 21.69 5.57 -9.55
C PRO A 167 22.86 5.42 -8.58
N TYR A 168 23.81 4.54 -8.83
CA TYR A 168 24.93 4.27 -7.90
C TYR A 168 25.78 5.49 -7.54
N PRO A 169 26.05 6.44 -8.46
CA PRO A 169 26.74 7.67 -8.10
C PRO A 169 25.96 8.61 -7.15
N LEU A 170 24.65 8.36 -6.95
CA LEU A 170 23.80 9.14 -6.03
C LEU A 170 23.89 8.62 -4.58
N VAL A 171 24.54 7.47 -4.38
CA VAL A 171 24.73 6.88 -3.03
C VAL A 171 26.09 7.32 -2.53
N PRO A 172 26.18 8.04 -1.37
CA PRO A 172 27.44 8.46 -0.78
C PRO A 172 28.28 7.30 -0.28
#